data_d35958298c1aeb188be6cd338763e408
#
_entry.id   d35958298c1aeb188be6cd338763e408
#
_cell.length_a   1.000
_cell.length_b   1.000
_cell.length_c   1.000
_cell.angle_alpha   90.00
_cell.angle_beta   90.00
_cell.angle_gamma   90.00
#
_symmetry.space_group_name_H-M   'P 1'
#
loop_
_entity.id
_entity.type
_entity.pdbx_description
1 polymer ?
#
loop_
_entity_poly.entity_id
_entity_poly.type
_entity_poly.pdbx_seq_one_letter_code
_entity_poly.pdbx_strand_id
1 'polypeptide(L)'
;MDRNKAEKRMATAPVGRLMLQMGTPMILSMMLQAVYNIVDSYFVANMAENGEIAVNALTLAFPVQMMMVAVGIGTGVGANALIARALGQGDREKAGAAAGNALTLMGIIYAVCLLFGAFGAGAYIGSQTSDPIALAMGSQYLRICCMASFGILFFSVFEKTLQATGRSLYSTIAQVAGALTNIVLDPIMIYGLLGCPKLGVEGAAWATVLGQIASLALAAVFHFRLNRELPFRRKALRLRRSIVGEIYSIGVPAIIAQGAMSVMNYCVNLIFGSLDSSYVTAYGIVYKIQQFVLFAAFGLRDAITPIVSFSYGMQNAKRIREGVRCGLMYTSVLMLVCTAAVEILAQPLAGIFSLSAGTMGLCVTGLRVLAVSFVFAGANIAIQGVFQATEGGVQSLLVSLLRQLIFVLPAAWLFARLLPAGVWLAFPIAEVLTAVIAAVLLRHTAGKGRLSQQDHAASMSK
;
A
#
# COMPACT_ATOMS: atom_id res chain seq x y z
N MET A 1 9.46 -16.02 26.86
CA MET A 1 10.15 -15.04 26.00
C MET A 1 9.78 -13.65 26.51
N ASP A 2 10.78 -12.87 26.90
CA ASP A 2 10.66 -11.64 27.68
C ASP A 2 9.65 -10.64 27.11
N ARG A 3 8.68 -10.21 27.91
CA ARG A 3 7.65 -9.21 27.55
C ARG A 3 8.22 -7.89 27.02
N ASN A 4 9.48 -7.60 27.34
CA ASN A 4 10.18 -6.35 27.00
C ASN A 4 11.15 -6.47 25.81
N LYS A 5 11.34 -7.66 25.22
CA LYS A 5 12.43 -7.87 24.26
C LYS A 5 12.23 -7.10 22.94
N ALA A 6 11.00 -7.06 22.42
CA ALA A 6 10.73 -6.34 21.16
C ALA A 6 10.75 -4.83 21.35
N GLU A 7 10.10 -4.33 22.43
CA GLU A 7 10.10 -2.92 22.81
C GLU A 7 11.53 -2.43 23.12
N LYS A 8 12.29 -3.21 23.88
CA LYS A 8 13.71 -2.94 24.18
C LYS A 8 14.55 -2.92 22.89
N ARG A 9 14.27 -3.84 21.96
CA ARG A 9 14.94 -3.86 20.66
C ARG A 9 14.61 -2.61 19.83
N MET A 10 13.34 -2.19 19.78
CA MET A 10 12.93 -0.94 19.13
C MET A 10 13.62 0.28 19.75
N ALA A 11 13.83 0.29 21.08
CA ALA A 11 14.46 1.39 21.80
C ALA A 11 15.99 1.44 21.64
N THR A 12 16.67 0.28 21.61
CA THR A 12 18.14 0.24 21.78
C THR A 12 18.91 -0.29 20.57
N ALA A 13 18.29 -1.06 19.68
CA ALA A 13 19.00 -1.60 18.51
C ALA A 13 19.47 -0.48 17.56
N PRO A 14 20.62 -0.65 16.87
CA PRO A 14 21.04 0.28 15.83
C PRO A 14 19.95 0.44 14.75
N VAL A 15 19.60 1.69 14.45
CA VAL A 15 18.45 2.01 13.59
C VAL A 15 18.60 1.41 12.20
N GLY A 16 19.80 1.45 11.61
CA GLY A 16 20.05 0.85 10.29
C GLY A 16 19.80 -0.65 10.26
N ARG A 17 20.26 -1.39 11.30
CA ARG A 17 20.01 -2.84 11.42
C ARG A 17 18.52 -3.14 11.61
N LEU A 18 17.85 -2.34 12.43
CA LEU A 18 16.41 -2.47 12.67
C LEU A 18 15.62 -2.22 11.38
N MET A 19 16.00 -1.20 10.61
CA MET A 19 15.40 -0.88 9.31
C MET A 19 15.50 -2.03 8.32
N LEU A 20 16.66 -2.68 8.21
CA LEU A 20 16.83 -3.84 7.33
C LEU A 20 16.03 -5.04 7.83
N GLN A 21 16.08 -5.32 9.14
CA GLN A 21 15.36 -6.47 9.71
C GLN A 21 13.84 -6.36 9.60
N MET A 22 13.29 -5.15 9.65
CA MET A 22 11.87 -4.91 9.48
C MET A 22 11.50 -4.69 8.00
N GLY A 23 12.33 -3.95 7.26
CA GLY A 23 12.05 -3.58 5.88
C GLY A 23 12.14 -4.75 4.91
N THR A 24 13.16 -5.63 5.04
CA THR A 24 13.31 -6.78 4.12
C THR A 24 12.06 -7.68 4.07
N PRO A 25 11.49 -8.13 5.21
CA PRO A 25 10.24 -8.89 5.17
C PRO A 25 9.08 -8.10 4.54
N MET A 26 8.97 -6.80 4.83
CA MET A 26 7.89 -5.96 4.30
C MET A 26 8.01 -5.76 2.78
N ILE A 27 9.23 -5.57 2.27
CA ILE A 27 9.50 -5.51 0.82
C ILE A 27 9.06 -6.82 0.17
N LEU A 28 9.49 -7.97 0.72
CA LEU A 28 9.13 -9.29 0.20
C LEU A 28 7.60 -9.49 0.18
N SER A 29 6.92 -9.06 1.24
CA SER A 29 5.48 -9.11 1.38
C SER A 29 4.76 -8.32 0.27
N MET A 30 5.19 -7.07 0.05
CA MET A 30 4.61 -6.20 -0.98
C MET A 30 4.88 -6.72 -2.40
N MET A 31 6.09 -7.22 -2.67
CA MET A 31 6.42 -7.82 -3.96
C MET A 31 5.59 -9.09 -4.24
N LEU A 32 5.42 -9.94 -3.23
CA LEU A 32 4.59 -11.14 -3.37
C LEU A 32 3.11 -10.78 -3.60
N GLN A 33 2.62 -9.70 -2.99
CA GLN A 33 1.28 -9.20 -3.25
C GLN A 33 1.09 -8.79 -4.72
N ALA A 34 2.10 -8.18 -5.34
CA ALA A 34 2.05 -7.88 -6.77
C ALA A 34 2.00 -9.14 -7.61
N VAL A 35 2.80 -10.14 -7.25
CA VAL A 35 2.84 -11.42 -7.98
C VAL A 35 1.50 -12.15 -7.90
N TYR A 36 0.91 -12.27 -6.71
CA TYR A 36 -0.36 -13.00 -6.60
C TYR A 36 -1.49 -12.32 -7.39
N ASN A 37 -1.56 -10.98 -7.41
CA ASN A 37 -2.55 -10.26 -8.23
C ASN A 37 -2.42 -10.56 -9.73
N ILE A 38 -1.19 -10.76 -10.22
CA ILE A 38 -0.93 -11.16 -11.60
C ILE A 38 -1.39 -12.60 -11.83
N VAL A 39 -1.10 -13.50 -10.90
CA VAL A 39 -1.44 -14.93 -10.99
C VAL A 39 -2.96 -15.13 -10.97
N ASP A 40 -3.68 -14.46 -10.07
CA ASP A 40 -5.14 -14.47 -10.00
C ASP A 40 -5.78 -14.04 -11.33
N SER A 41 -5.31 -12.90 -11.87
CA SER A 41 -5.78 -12.42 -13.19
C SER A 41 -5.47 -13.41 -14.32
N TYR A 42 -4.34 -14.11 -14.27
CA TYR A 42 -3.97 -15.12 -15.25
C TYR A 42 -4.93 -16.31 -15.22
N PHE A 43 -5.27 -16.84 -14.06
CA PHE A 43 -6.21 -17.95 -13.96
C PHE A 43 -7.61 -17.58 -14.45
N VAL A 44 -8.10 -16.40 -14.11
CA VAL A 44 -9.40 -15.91 -14.59
C VAL A 44 -9.41 -15.71 -16.10
N ALA A 45 -8.35 -15.14 -16.67
CA ALA A 45 -8.26 -14.92 -18.12
C ALA A 45 -8.22 -16.22 -18.94
N ASN A 46 -7.67 -17.29 -18.35
CA ASN A 46 -7.57 -18.61 -19.00
C ASN A 46 -8.76 -19.54 -18.72
N MET A 47 -9.89 -19.02 -18.27
CA MET A 47 -11.13 -19.79 -18.16
C MET A 47 -11.58 -20.29 -19.54
N ALA A 48 -12.02 -21.56 -19.63
CA ALA A 48 -12.43 -22.17 -20.90
C ALA A 48 -13.66 -21.51 -21.53
N GLU A 49 -14.52 -20.91 -20.71
CA GLU A 49 -15.72 -20.22 -21.13
C GLU A 49 -15.76 -18.80 -20.56
N ASN A 50 -16.04 -17.81 -21.41
CA ASN A 50 -16.21 -16.40 -21.00
C ASN A 50 -15.01 -15.78 -20.25
N GLY A 51 -13.76 -16.26 -20.46
CA GLY A 51 -12.58 -15.72 -19.74
C GLY A 51 -12.39 -14.22 -19.95
N GLU A 52 -12.61 -13.72 -21.16
CA GLU A 52 -12.53 -12.28 -21.46
C GLU A 52 -13.63 -11.48 -20.75
N ILE A 53 -14.87 -12.00 -20.73
CA ILE A 53 -16.00 -11.38 -20.03
C ILE A 53 -15.76 -11.44 -18.51
N ALA A 54 -15.16 -12.51 -18.01
CA ALA A 54 -14.80 -12.65 -16.61
C ALA A 54 -13.76 -11.59 -16.18
N VAL A 55 -12.71 -11.39 -16.97
CA VAL A 55 -11.71 -10.33 -16.71
C VAL A 55 -12.37 -8.94 -16.73
N ASN A 56 -13.29 -8.71 -17.66
CA ASN A 56 -14.06 -7.46 -17.68
C ASN A 56 -14.89 -7.30 -16.39
N ALA A 57 -15.60 -8.35 -15.96
CA ALA A 57 -16.37 -8.34 -14.72
C ALA A 57 -15.52 -8.01 -13.48
N LEU A 58 -14.32 -8.60 -13.36
CA LEU A 58 -13.36 -8.26 -12.30
C LEU A 58 -12.92 -6.79 -12.39
N THR A 59 -12.66 -6.29 -13.60
CA THR A 59 -12.27 -4.91 -13.84
C THR A 59 -13.33 -3.92 -13.39
N LEU A 60 -14.61 -4.24 -13.61
CA LEU A 60 -15.75 -3.43 -13.15
C LEU A 60 -15.86 -3.42 -11.61
N ALA A 61 -15.53 -4.52 -10.94
CA ALA A 61 -15.54 -4.65 -9.48
C ALA A 61 -14.32 -3.98 -8.80
N PHE A 62 -13.21 -3.83 -9.52
CA PHE A 62 -11.92 -3.39 -9.00
C PHE A 62 -11.95 -2.05 -8.24
N PRO A 63 -12.66 -0.97 -8.68
CA PRO A 63 -12.68 0.29 -7.95
C PRO A 63 -13.22 0.18 -6.53
N VAL A 64 -14.25 -0.64 -6.31
CA VAL A 64 -14.81 -0.86 -4.96
C VAL A 64 -13.82 -1.65 -4.10
N GLN A 65 -13.19 -2.68 -4.65
CA GLN A 65 -12.13 -3.42 -3.94
C GLN A 65 -10.97 -2.51 -3.54
N MET A 66 -10.51 -1.65 -4.46
CA MET A 66 -9.46 -0.68 -4.16
C MET A 66 -9.86 0.32 -3.08
N MET A 67 -11.13 0.75 -3.07
CA MET A 67 -11.65 1.61 -1.99
C MET A 67 -11.62 0.89 -0.64
N MET A 68 -12.07 -0.37 -0.57
CA MET A 68 -12.00 -1.18 0.66
C MET A 68 -10.55 -1.33 1.16
N VAL A 69 -9.63 -1.66 0.27
CA VAL A 69 -8.20 -1.78 0.58
C VAL A 69 -7.61 -0.45 1.04
N ALA A 70 -7.94 0.66 0.36
CA ALA A 70 -7.47 1.99 0.72
C ALA A 70 -7.91 2.41 2.13
N VAL A 71 -9.19 2.17 2.47
CA VAL A 71 -9.72 2.46 3.81
C VAL A 71 -9.07 1.56 4.87
N GLY A 72 -8.88 0.27 4.56
CA GLY A 72 -8.19 -0.68 5.43
C GLY A 72 -6.75 -0.26 5.71
N ILE A 73 -5.98 0.00 4.66
CA ILE A 73 -4.57 0.42 4.76
C ILE A 73 -4.46 1.77 5.47
N GLY A 74 -5.27 2.75 5.11
CA GLY A 74 -5.18 4.09 5.70
C GLY A 74 -5.47 4.09 7.19
N THR A 75 -6.54 3.41 7.63
CA THR A 75 -6.85 3.25 9.05
C THR A 75 -5.74 2.46 9.77
N GLY A 76 -5.21 1.42 9.12
CA GLY A 76 -4.10 0.62 9.63
C GLY A 76 -2.81 1.43 9.79
N VAL A 77 -2.45 2.29 8.83
CA VAL A 77 -1.26 3.17 8.90
C VAL A 77 -1.40 4.18 10.03
N GLY A 78 -2.58 4.80 10.19
CA GLY A 78 -2.84 5.70 11.32
C GLY A 78 -2.71 5.00 12.67
N ALA A 79 -3.28 3.79 12.79
CA ALA A 79 -3.14 2.97 14.00
C ALA A 79 -1.68 2.56 14.26
N ASN A 80 -0.92 2.16 13.22
CA ASN A 80 0.49 1.80 13.31
C ASN A 80 1.33 2.93 13.92
N ALA A 81 1.20 4.14 13.35
CA ALA A 81 1.94 5.31 13.83
C ALA A 81 1.59 5.67 15.29
N LEU A 82 0.30 5.63 15.63
CA LEU A 82 -0.16 5.93 16.99
C LEU A 82 0.30 4.87 18.00
N ILE A 83 0.17 3.58 17.67
CA ILE A 83 0.62 2.47 18.55
C ILE A 83 2.13 2.55 18.78
N ALA A 84 2.92 2.69 17.72
CA ALA A 84 4.37 2.76 17.83
C ALA A 84 4.81 3.98 18.67
N ARG A 85 4.18 5.14 18.48
CA ARG A 85 4.43 6.34 19.27
C ARG A 85 4.08 6.16 20.74
N ALA A 86 2.89 5.62 21.03
CA ALA A 86 2.44 5.38 22.41
C ALA A 86 3.36 4.39 23.15
N LEU A 87 3.82 3.34 22.46
CA LEU A 87 4.83 2.42 23.00
C LEU A 87 6.17 3.12 23.25
N GLY A 88 6.59 4.03 22.36
CA GLY A 88 7.78 4.86 22.57
C GLY A 88 7.67 5.79 23.78
N GLN A 89 6.47 6.26 24.11
CA GLN A 89 6.14 7.04 25.30
C GLN A 89 6.05 6.18 26.58
N GLY A 90 6.05 4.85 26.43
CA GLY A 90 5.79 3.92 27.56
C GLY A 90 4.30 3.77 27.91
N ASP A 91 3.40 4.43 27.15
CA ASP A 91 1.94 4.40 27.39
C ASP A 91 1.30 3.18 26.68
N ARG A 92 1.41 2.03 27.33
CA ARG A 92 0.84 0.78 26.84
C ARG A 92 -0.70 0.78 26.86
N GLU A 93 -1.32 1.56 27.73
CA GLU A 93 -2.78 1.66 27.77
C GLU A 93 -3.29 2.39 26.52
N LYS A 94 -2.67 3.50 26.15
CA LYS A 94 -2.98 4.24 24.92
C LYS A 94 -2.70 3.38 23.67
N ALA A 95 -1.59 2.64 23.65
CA ALA A 95 -1.26 1.73 22.55
C ALA A 95 -2.30 0.62 22.40
N GLY A 96 -2.72 -0.03 23.51
CA GLY A 96 -3.77 -1.03 23.51
C GLY A 96 -5.14 -0.47 23.11
N ALA A 97 -5.47 0.75 23.56
CA ALA A 97 -6.69 1.44 23.18
C ALA A 97 -6.69 1.82 21.68
N ALA A 98 -5.55 2.22 21.11
CA ALA A 98 -5.41 2.49 19.67
C ALA A 98 -5.64 1.23 18.83
N ALA A 99 -5.06 0.10 19.23
CA ALA A 99 -5.30 -1.19 18.55
C ALA A 99 -6.77 -1.62 18.66
N GLY A 100 -7.39 -1.51 19.83
CA GLY A 100 -8.80 -1.85 20.04
C GLY A 100 -9.75 -0.92 19.25
N ASN A 101 -9.49 0.39 19.24
CA ASN A 101 -10.30 1.34 18.46
C ASN A 101 -10.17 1.06 16.96
N ALA A 102 -8.96 0.73 16.46
CA ALA A 102 -8.77 0.35 15.07
C ALA A 102 -9.59 -0.89 14.70
N LEU A 103 -9.64 -1.92 15.55
CA LEU A 103 -10.48 -3.11 15.34
C LEU A 103 -11.97 -2.76 15.30
N THR A 104 -12.44 -1.89 16.20
CA THR A 104 -13.85 -1.46 16.22
C THR A 104 -14.19 -0.63 14.98
N LEU A 105 -13.31 0.25 14.53
CA LEU A 105 -13.46 1.00 13.28
C LEU A 105 -13.56 0.07 12.08
N MET A 106 -12.72 -0.98 12.02
CA MET A 106 -12.81 -1.99 10.96
C MET A 106 -14.11 -2.78 11.01
N GLY A 107 -14.65 -3.03 12.22
CA GLY A 107 -15.98 -3.63 12.37
C GLY A 107 -17.10 -2.76 11.78
N ILE A 108 -17.02 -1.43 11.97
CA ILE A 108 -17.97 -0.48 11.39
C ILE A 108 -17.82 -0.44 9.86
N ILE A 109 -16.58 -0.35 9.36
CA ILE A 109 -16.30 -0.34 7.93
C ILE A 109 -16.77 -1.65 7.29
N TYR A 110 -16.51 -2.79 7.95
CA TYR A 110 -17.01 -4.09 7.51
C TYR A 110 -18.55 -4.12 7.40
N ALA A 111 -19.25 -3.58 8.41
CA ALA A 111 -20.72 -3.52 8.36
C ALA A 111 -21.21 -2.69 7.14
N VAL A 112 -20.54 -1.60 6.80
CA VAL A 112 -20.84 -0.81 5.60
C VAL A 112 -20.56 -1.63 4.33
N CYS A 113 -19.41 -2.31 4.25
CA CYS A 113 -19.08 -3.17 3.12
C CYS A 113 -20.07 -4.35 2.96
N LEU A 114 -20.49 -4.95 4.08
CA LEU A 114 -21.48 -6.02 4.10
C LEU A 114 -22.82 -5.57 3.54
N LEU A 115 -23.33 -4.41 4.00
CA LEU A 115 -24.58 -3.84 3.50
C LEU A 115 -24.47 -3.46 2.01
N PHE A 116 -23.35 -2.86 1.61
CA PHE A 116 -23.12 -2.57 0.20
C PHE A 116 -23.05 -3.83 -0.65
N GLY A 117 -22.37 -4.88 -0.22
CA GLY A 117 -22.31 -6.17 -0.91
C GLY A 117 -23.68 -6.82 -1.05
N ALA A 118 -24.50 -6.76 0.02
CA ALA A 118 -25.83 -7.35 0.01
C ALA A 118 -26.81 -6.61 -0.92
N PHE A 119 -26.81 -5.29 -0.92
CA PHE A 119 -27.86 -4.49 -1.58
C PHE A 119 -27.35 -3.61 -2.73
N GLY A 120 -26.07 -3.20 -2.74
CA GLY A 120 -25.52 -2.24 -3.68
C GLY A 120 -24.72 -2.83 -4.83
N ALA A 121 -24.16 -4.03 -4.69
CA ALA A 121 -23.23 -4.61 -5.67
C ALA A 121 -23.85 -4.75 -7.06
N GLY A 122 -25.09 -5.25 -7.16
CA GLY A 122 -25.78 -5.40 -8.44
C GLY A 122 -26.09 -4.06 -9.12
N ALA A 123 -26.56 -3.07 -8.35
CA ALA A 123 -26.84 -1.74 -8.88
C ALA A 123 -25.55 -1.03 -9.35
N TYR A 124 -24.46 -1.20 -8.62
CA TYR A 124 -23.16 -0.63 -8.98
C TYR A 124 -22.60 -1.22 -10.28
N ILE A 125 -22.58 -2.55 -10.44
CA ILE A 125 -22.12 -3.19 -11.68
C ILE A 125 -23.07 -2.85 -12.84
N GLY A 126 -24.41 -2.88 -12.61
CA GLY A 126 -25.41 -2.55 -13.62
C GLY A 126 -25.35 -1.10 -14.11
N SER A 127 -24.76 -0.18 -13.34
CA SER A 127 -24.49 1.19 -13.81
C SER A 127 -23.34 1.27 -14.82
N GLN A 128 -22.53 0.23 -14.96
CA GLN A 128 -21.32 0.21 -15.80
C GLN A 128 -21.41 -0.70 -17.02
N THR A 129 -22.30 -1.71 -17.00
CA THR A 129 -22.44 -2.64 -18.12
C THR A 129 -23.89 -3.02 -18.34
N SER A 130 -24.27 -3.19 -19.62
CA SER A 130 -25.55 -3.73 -20.05
C SER A 130 -25.45 -5.21 -20.48
N ASP A 131 -24.24 -5.79 -20.48
CA ASP A 131 -24.05 -7.21 -20.80
C ASP A 131 -24.55 -8.07 -19.63
N PRO A 132 -25.56 -8.94 -19.84
CA PRO A 132 -26.14 -9.75 -18.78
C PRO A 132 -25.13 -10.70 -18.13
N ILE A 133 -24.15 -11.23 -18.87
CA ILE A 133 -23.14 -12.17 -18.37
C ILE A 133 -22.12 -11.42 -17.50
N ALA A 134 -21.59 -10.31 -17.99
CA ALA A 134 -20.69 -9.46 -17.23
C ALA A 134 -21.35 -8.90 -15.96
N LEU A 135 -22.63 -8.51 -16.04
CA LEU A 135 -23.43 -8.05 -14.90
C LEU A 135 -23.58 -9.14 -13.84
N ALA A 136 -23.94 -10.37 -14.25
CA ALA A 136 -24.09 -11.49 -13.32
C ALA A 136 -22.76 -11.83 -12.63
N MET A 137 -21.71 -12.06 -13.42
CA MET A 137 -20.38 -12.40 -12.90
C MET A 137 -19.80 -11.31 -11.98
N GLY A 138 -19.86 -10.04 -12.42
CA GLY A 138 -19.33 -8.92 -11.66
C GLY A 138 -20.09 -8.66 -10.36
N SER A 139 -21.43 -8.80 -10.39
CA SER A 139 -22.27 -8.63 -9.20
C SER A 139 -22.02 -9.73 -8.17
N GLN A 140 -21.91 -10.98 -8.59
CA GLN A 140 -21.60 -12.11 -7.69
C GLN A 140 -20.22 -11.98 -7.10
N TYR A 141 -19.21 -11.71 -7.92
CA TYR A 141 -17.84 -11.49 -7.48
C TYR A 141 -17.76 -10.38 -6.45
N LEU A 142 -18.30 -9.20 -6.75
CA LEU A 142 -18.28 -8.05 -5.86
C LEU A 142 -19.05 -8.30 -4.57
N ARG A 143 -20.18 -8.99 -4.65
CA ARG A 143 -20.98 -9.40 -3.48
C ARG A 143 -20.17 -10.28 -2.53
N ILE A 144 -19.50 -11.32 -3.04
CA ILE A 144 -18.66 -12.22 -2.23
C ILE A 144 -17.53 -11.43 -1.57
N CYS A 145 -16.79 -10.63 -2.35
CA CYS A 145 -15.67 -9.84 -1.84
C CYS A 145 -16.10 -8.83 -0.77
N CYS A 146 -17.24 -8.15 -0.94
CA CYS A 146 -17.73 -7.17 0.03
C CYS A 146 -18.30 -7.84 1.29
N MET A 147 -19.10 -8.89 1.14
CA MET A 147 -19.72 -9.60 2.28
C MET A 147 -18.69 -10.31 3.14
N ALA A 148 -17.62 -10.81 2.55
CA ALA A 148 -16.54 -11.49 3.25
C ALA A 148 -15.31 -10.60 3.46
N SER A 149 -15.41 -9.28 3.30
CA SER A 149 -14.31 -8.31 3.45
C SER A 149 -13.72 -8.25 4.87
N PHE A 150 -14.35 -8.88 5.86
CA PHE A 150 -13.79 -8.97 7.21
C PHE A 150 -12.37 -9.55 7.22
N GLY A 151 -12.07 -10.49 6.30
CA GLY A 151 -10.75 -11.09 6.17
C GLY A 151 -9.66 -10.04 5.96
N ILE A 152 -9.79 -9.22 4.90
CA ILE A 152 -8.79 -8.20 4.56
C ILE A 152 -8.79 -7.02 5.54
N LEU A 153 -9.97 -6.57 6.00
CA LEU A 153 -10.09 -5.42 6.88
C LEU A 153 -9.47 -5.68 8.25
N PHE A 154 -9.81 -6.79 8.90
CA PHE A 154 -9.22 -7.13 10.20
C PHE A 154 -7.76 -7.57 10.08
N PHE A 155 -7.39 -8.27 8.98
CA PHE A 155 -5.99 -8.59 8.71
C PHE A 155 -5.13 -7.32 8.68
N SER A 156 -5.57 -6.25 7.99
CA SER A 156 -4.81 -5.01 7.90
C SER A 156 -4.50 -4.38 9.26
N VAL A 157 -5.41 -4.46 10.24
CA VAL A 157 -5.17 -3.98 11.61
C VAL A 157 -4.15 -4.84 12.33
N PHE A 158 -4.28 -6.16 12.28
CA PHE A 158 -3.32 -7.05 12.95
C PHE A 158 -1.93 -6.97 12.31
N GLU A 159 -1.87 -6.87 11.00
CA GLU A 159 -0.64 -6.64 10.25
C GLU A 159 0.06 -5.37 10.73
N LYS A 160 -0.64 -4.23 10.71
CA LYS A 160 -0.09 -2.93 11.11
C LYS A 160 0.24 -2.88 12.61
N THR A 161 -0.49 -3.58 13.44
CA THR A 161 -0.18 -3.71 14.88
C THR A 161 1.09 -4.54 15.12
N LEU A 162 1.29 -5.65 14.38
CA LEU A 162 2.53 -6.43 14.42
C LEU A 162 3.73 -5.61 13.93
N GLN A 163 3.55 -4.81 12.88
CA GLN A 163 4.57 -3.89 12.38
C GLN A 163 4.92 -2.81 13.41
N ALA A 164 3.92 -2.20 14.06
CA ALA A 164 4.09 -1.18 15.08
C ALA A 164 4.90 -1.66 16.30
N THR A 165 4.79 -2.94 16.63
CA THR A 165 5.52 -3.58 17.75
C THR A 165 6.88 -4.16 17.33
N GLY A 166 7.34 -3.90 16.11
CA GLY A 166 8.63 -4.38 15.58
C GLY A 166 8.64 -5.87 15.17
N ARG A 167 7.46 -6.45 14.93
CA ARG A 167 7.26 -7.87 14.57
C ARG A 167 6.87 -8.06 13.09
N SER A 168 7.45 -7.27 12.21
CA SER A 168 7.15 -7.28 10.76
C SER A 168 7.32 -8.64 10.11
N LEU A 169 8.27 -9.46 10.56
CA LEU A 169 8.45 -10.82 10.03
C LEU A 169 7.17 -11.66 10.18
N TYR A 170 6.47 -11.55 11.31
CA TYR A 170 5.24 -12.32 11.55
C TYR A 170 4.07 -11.80 10.72
N SER A 171 3.98 -10.48 10.49
CA SER A 171 2.99 -9.92 9.57
C SER A 171 3.25 -10.39 8.14
N THR A 172 4.52 -10.44 7.72
CA THR A 172 4.92 -10.98 6.42
C THR A 172 4.57 -12.46 6.27
N ILE A 173 4.88 -13.30 7.28
CA ILE A 173 4.51 -14.73 7.24
C ILE A 173 3.01 -14.91 7.08
N ALA A 174 2.19 -14.14 7.80
CA ALA A 174 0.74 -14.20 7.68
C ALA A 174 0.26 -13.80 6.27
N GLN A 175 0.83 -12.73 5.69
CA GLN A 175 0.49 -12.29 4.34
C GLN A 175 0.93 -13.29 3.27
N VAL A 176 2.15 -13.84 3.38
CA VAL A 176 2.67 -14.86 2.47
C VAL A 176 1.80 -16.12 2.50
N ALA A 177 1.41 -16.58 3.69
CA ALA A 177 0.54 -17.74 3.84
C ALA A 177 -0.83 -17.52 3.15
N GLY A 178 -1.42 -16.33 3.29
CA GLY A 178 -2.66 -16.00 2.61
C GLY A 178 -2.50 -15.92 1.09
N ALA A 179 -1.43 -15.32 0.60
CA ALA A 179 -1.14 -15.27 -0.84
C ALA A 179 -0.93 -16.67 -1.43
N LEU A 180 -0.19 -17.54 -0.74
CA LEU A 180 -0.02 -18.93 -1.16
C LEU A 180 -1.34 -19.70 -1.12
N THR A 181 -2.17 -19.50 -0.11
CA THR A 181 -3.51 -20.10 -0.02
C THR A 181 -4.35 -19.69 -1.21
N ASN A 182 -4.37 -18.42 -1.57
CA ASN A 182 -5.10 -17.91 -2.75
C ASN A 182 -4.57 -18.56 -4.04
N ILE A 183 -3.26 -18.50 -4.31
CA ILE A 183 -2.63 -19.08 -5.52
C ILE A 183 -2.95 -20.57 -5.69
N VAL A 184 -3.02 -21.31 -4.59
CA VAL A 184 -3.35 -22.76 -4.62
C VAL A 184 -4.86 -22.97 -4.84
N LEU A 185 -5.71 -22.17 -4.21
CA LEU A 185 -7.15 -22.30 -4.29
C LEU A 185 -7.73 -21.79 -5.61
N ASP A 186 -7.11 -20.80 -6.27
CA ASP A 186 -7.57 -20.25 -7.54
C ASP A 186 -7.82 -21.33 -8.58
N PRO A 187 -6.84 -22.15 -9.03
CA PRO A 187 -7.10 -23.18 -10.04
C PRO A 187 -8.06 -24.27 -9.54
N ILE A 188 -8.07 -24.56 -8.23
CA ILE A 188 -8.96 -25.58 -7.66
C ILE A 188 -10.42 -25.12 -7.77
N MET A 189 -10.71 -23.88 -7.41
CA MET A 189 -12.07 -23.36 -7.34
C MET A 189 -12.56 -22.79 -8.67
N ILE A 190 -11.66 -22.20 -9.47
CA ILE A 190 -12.01 -21.68 -10.81
C ILE A 190 -12.33 -22.81 -11.77
N TYR A 191 -11.45 -23.83 -11.84
CA TYR A 191 -11.55 -24.91 -12.83
C TYR A 191 -12.25 -26.16 -12.30
N GLY A 192 -12.50 -26.27 -10.99
CA GLY A 192 -13.13 -27.42 -10.37
C GLY A 192 -12.21 -28.63 -10.23
N LEU A 193 -10.95 -28.39 -9.82
CA LEU A 193 -9.98 -29.46 -9.59
C LEU A 193 -10.19 -30.15 -8.24
N LEU A 194 -9.62 -31.33 -8.07
CA LEU A 194 -9.64 -32.10 -6.80
C LEU A 194 -11.05 -32.40 -6.25
N GLY A 195 -12.05 -32.50 -7.13
CA GLY A 195 -13.43 -32.78 -6.73
C GLY A 195 -14.25 -31.56 -6.27
N CYS A 196 -13.68 -30.36 -6.33
CA CYS A 196 -14.42 -29.13 -6.13
C CYS A 196 -15.36 -28.84 -7.32
N PRO A 197 -16.51 -28.20 -7.10
CA PRO A 197 -17.35 -27.74 -8.22
C PRO A 197 -16.61 -26.63 -8.99
N LYS A 198 -16.82 -26.58 -10.32
CA LYS A 198 -16.30 -25.51 -11.17
C LYS A 198 -17.07 -24.22 -10.89
N LEU A 199 -16.50 -23.29 -10.15
CA LEU A 199 -17.16 -22.05 -9.72
C LEU A 199 -16.83 -20.85 -10.62
N GLY A 200 -15.83 -20.95 -11.51
CA GLY A 200 -15.46 -19.85 -12.38
C GLY A 200 -15.06 -18.58 -11.60
N VAL A 201 -15.69 -17.44 -11.95
CA VAL A 201 -15.42 -16.14 -11.31
C VAL A 201 -15.76 -16.13 -9.81
N GLU A 202 -16.80 -16.85 -9.39
CA GLU A 202 -17.10 -17.00 -7.95
C GLU A 202 -15.98 -17.76 -7.23
N GLY A 203 -15.36 -18.73 -7.91
CA GLY A 203 -14.19 -19.46 -7.41
C GLY A 203 -13.01 -18.55 -7.12
N ALA A 204 -12.71 -17.62 -8.02
CA ALA A 204 -11.67 -16.60 -7.80
C ALA A 204 -12.01 -15.71 -6.59
N ALA A 205 -13.27 -15.26 -6.45
CA ALA A 205 -13.70 -14.49 -5.29
C ALA A 205 -13.50 -15.25 -3.97
N TRP A 206 -13.94 -16.52 -3.91
CA TRP A 206 -13.81 -17.36 -2.73
C TRP A 206 -12.35 -17.70 -2.42
N ALA A 207 -11.50 -17.97 -3.42
CA ALA A 207 -10.09 -18.22 -3.23
C ALA A 207 -9.38 -16.99 -2.61
N THR A 208 -9.70 -15.79 -3.13
CA THR A 208 -9.20 -14.52 -2.56
C THR A 208 -9.66 -14.34 -1.11
N VAL A 209 -10.93 -14.54 -0.81
CA VAL A 209 -11.47 -14.42 0.55
C VAL A 209 -10.84 -15.43 1.50
N LEU A 210 -10.71 -16.69 1.11
CA LEU A 210 -10.09 -17.72 1.94
C LEU A 210 -8.61 -17.44 2.20
N GLY A 211 -7.88 -16.92 1.22
CA GLY A 211 -6.52 -16.42 1.40
C GLY A 211 -6.44 -15.29 2.43
N GLN A 212 -7.36 -14.32 2.36
CA GLN A 212 -7.44 -13.22 3.33
C GLN A 212 -7.81 -13.71 4.74
N ILE A 213 -8.70 -14.69 4.85
CA ILE A 213 -9.05 -15.33 6.14
C ILE A 213 -7.86 -16.09 6.72
N ALA A 214 -7.09 -16.80 5.89
CA ALA A 214 -5.85 -17.47 6.34
C ALA A 214 -4.83 -16.46 6.87
N SER A 215 -4.63 -15.34 6.16
CA SER A 215 -3.80 -14.23 6.63
C SER A 215 -4.29 -13.66 7.96
N LEU A 216 -5.60 -13.41 8.07
CA LEU A 216 -6.21 -12.91 9.30
C LEU A 216 -6.01 -13.88 10.47
N ALA A 217 -6.27 -15.15 10.27
CA ALA A 217 -6.16 -16.17 11.32
C ALA A 217 -4.72 -16.24 11.86
N LEU A 218 -3.72 -16.29 10.98
CA LEU A 218 -2.32 -16.31 11.38
C LEU A 218 -1.88 -15.01 12.04
N ALA A 219 -2.25 -13.86 11.49
CA ALA A 219 -1.90 -12.56 12.08
C ALA A 219 -2.53 -12.39 13.46
N ALA A 220 -3.78 -12.81 13.65
CA ALA A 220 -4.46 -12.81 14.95
C ALA A 220 -3.75 -13.74 15.95
N VAL A 221 -3.41 -14.97 15.54
CA VAL A 221 -2.65 -15.91 16.40
C VAL A 221 -1.31 -15.30 16.81
N PHE A 222 -0.58 -14.72 15.88
CA PHE A 222 0.68 -14.04 16.20
C PHE A 222 0.48 -12.83 17.10
N HIS A 223 -0.55 -12.03 16.84
CA HIS A 223 -0.87 -10.89 17.69
C HIS A 223 -1.14 -11.32 19.14
N PHE A 224 -2.07 -12.24 19.37
CA PHE A 224 -2.43 -12.66 20.72
C PHE A 224 -1.33 -13.43 21.45
N ARG A 225 -0.46 -14.16 20.73
CA ARG A 225 0.67 -14.88 21.33
C ARG A 225 1.89 -14.01 21.59
N LEU A 226 2.17 -13.05 20.73
CA LEU A 226 3.43 -12.30 20.73
C LEU A 226 3.28 -10.86 21.26
N ASN A 227 2.19 -10.15 20.96
CA ASN A 227 1.99 -8.74 21.34
C ASN A 227 1.42 -8.61 22.78
N ARG A 228 2.08 -9.25 23.73
CA ARG A 228 1.65 -9.22 25.16
C ARG A 228 1.81 -7.85 25.81
N GLU A 229 2.56 -6.93 25.21
CA GLU A 229 2.68 -5.54 25.62
C GLU A 229 1.45 -4.69 25.32
N LEU A 230 0.59 -5.14 24.40
CA LEU A 230 -0.69 -4.48 24.11
C LEU A 230 -1.80 -5.16 24.93
N PRO A 231 -2.30 -4.53 25.99
CA PRO A 231 -3.36 -5.11 26.79
C PRO A 231 -4.67 -5.12 26.01
N PHE A 232 -5.09 -6.29 25.54
CA PHE A 232 -6.38 -6.48 24.93
C PHE A 232 -7.47 -6.57 25.99
N ARG A 233 -8.02 -5.43 26.39
CA ARG A 233 -9.13 -5.34 27.35
C ARG A 233 -10.41 -4.98 26.57
N ARG A 234 -11.56 -5.51 26.99
CA ARG A 234 -12.87 -5.12 26.42
C ARG A 234 -13.09 -3.60 26.39
N LYS A 235 -12.55 -2.87 27.38
CA LYS A 235 -12.57 -1.40 27.41
C LYS A 235 -11.80 -0.74 26.25
N ALA A 236 -10.81 -1.41 25.66
CA ALA A 236 -10.04 -0.92 24.53
C ALA A 236 -10.86 -0.87 23.22
N LEU A 237 -11.88 -1.71 23.10
CA LEU A 237 -12.80 -1.72 21.96
C LEU A 237 -13.78 -0.52 21.99
N ARG A 238 -13.93 0.15 23.14
CA ARG A 238 -14.80 1.32 23.24
C ARG A 238 -14.18 2.48 22.50
N LEU A 239 -14.88 3.00 21.50
CA LEU A 239 -14.43 4.14 20.72
C LEU A 239 -14.16 5.36 21.61
N ARG A 240 -12.95 5.89 21.52
CA ARG A 240 -12.53 7.12 22.17
C ARG A 240 -12.30 8.18 21.08
N ARG A 241 -13.10 9.25 21.07
CA ARG A 241 -13.05 10.29 20.04
C ARG A 241 -11.65 10.86 19.83
N SER A 242 -10.84 11.01 20.88
CA SER A 242 -9.47 11.48 20.78
C SER A 242 -8.58 10.49 20.02
N ILE A 243 -8.68 9.18 20.31
CA ILE A 243 -7.90 8.14 19.65
C ILE A 243 -8.30 7.99 18.18
N VAL A 244 -9.62 8.01 17.90
CA VAL A 244 -10.15 7.99 16.53
C VAL A 244 -9.65 9.19 15.74
N GLY A 245 -9.65 10.38 16.33
CA GLY A 245 -9.11 11.60 15.73
C GLY A 245 -7.61 11.49 15.42
N GLU A 246 -6.81 10.93 16.34
CA GLU A 246 -5.38 10.70 16.12
C GLU A 246 -5.12 9.64 15.02
N ILE A 247 -5.89 8.56 14.95
CA ILE A 247 -5.79 7.55 13.89
C ILE A 247 -6.09 8.19 12.53
N TYR A 248 -7.20 8.93 12.41
CA TYR A 248 -7.62 9.47 11.13
C TYR A 248 -6.91 10.76 10.73
N SER A 249 -6.20 11.45 11.64
CA SER A 249 -5.30 12.55 11.27
C SER A 249 -4.19 12.11 10.29
N ILE A 250 -3.82 10.82 10.35
CA ILE A 250 -2.86 10.18 9.43
C ILE A 250 -3.62 9.29 8.43
N GLY A 251 -4.65 8.58 8.88
CA GLY A 251 -5.39 7.60 8.10
C GLY A 251 -6.15 8.21 6.92
N VAL A 252 -6.90 9.31 7.12
CA VAL A 252 -7.64 9.98 6.03
C VAL A 252 -6.69 10.50 4.95
N PRO A 253 -5.61 11.22 5.27
CA PRO A 253 -4.59 11.55 4.29
C PRO A 253 -4.05 10.35 3.49
N ALA A 254 -3.82 9.21 4.15
CA ALA A 254 -3.34 8.00 3.49
C ALA A 254 -4.40 7.37 2.56
N ILE A 255 -5.68 7.39 2.95
CA ILE A 255 -6.80 6.94 2.11
C ILE A 255 -6.90 7.80 0.85
N ILE A 256 -6.87 9.12 1.00
CA ILE A 256 -6.95 10.05 -0.13
C ILE A 256 -5.73 9.88 -1.05
N ALA A 257 -4.53 9.70 -0.50
CA ALA A 257 -3.32 9.46 -1.26
C ALA A 257 -3.42 8.16 -2.11
N GLN A 258 -4.03 7.11 -1.56
CA GLN A 258 -4.25 5.87 -2.29
C GLN A 258 -5.28 6.05 -3.42
N GLY A 259 -6.36 6.79 -3.17
CA GLY A 259 -7.35 7.14 -4.18
C GLY A 259 -6.77 8.02 -5.31
N ALA A 260 -5.86 8.93 -4.99
CA ALA A 260 -5.19 9.78 -5.96
C ALA A 260 -4.40 8.99 -7.02
N MET A 261 -3.83 7.83 -6.66
CA MET A 261 -3.19 6.94 -7.65
C MET A 261 -4.15 6.44 -8.71
N SER A 262 -5.38 6.07 -8.31
CA SER A 262 -6.40 5.59 -9.26
C SER A 262 -6.86 6.72 -10.18
N VAL A 263 -7.06 7.92 -9.65
CA VAL A 263 -7.41 9.11 -10.43
C VAL A 263 -6.29 9.47 -11.41
N MET A 264 -5.04 9.46 -10.96
CA MET A 264 -3.87 9.68 -11.83
C MET A 264 -3.87 8.69 -13.00
N ASN A 265 -3.98 7.40 -12.71
CA ASN A 265 -3.94 6.35 -13.74
C ASN A 265 -5.05 6.53 -14.77
N TYR A 266 -6.27 6.83 -14.32
CA TYR A 266 -7.41 7.12 -15.21
C TYR A 266 -7.14 8.33 -16.11
N CYS A 267 -6.71 9.46 -15.53
CA CYS A 267 -6.44 10.68 -16.29
C CYS A 267 -5.27 10.51 -17.27
N VAL A 268 -4.21 9.80 -16.89
CA VAL A 268 -3.08 9.50 -17.79
C VAL A 268 -3.54 8.62 -18.95
N ASN A 269 -4.38 7.60 -18.70
CA ASN A 269 -4.95 6.80 -19.77
C ASN A 269 -5.77 7.64 -20.76
N LEU A 270 -6.55 8.62 -20.29
CA LEU A 270 -7.27 9.55 -21.17
C LEU A 270 -6.32 10.42 -22.02
N ILE A 271 -5.27 10.96 -21.39
CA ILE A 271 -4.25 11.78 -22.09
C ILE A 271 -3.53 10.94 -23.12
N PHE A 272 -3.08 9.74 -22.79
CA PHE A 272 -2.35 8.84 -23.70
C PHE A 272 -3.28 8.32 -24.80
N GLY A 273 -4.55 8.04 -24.50
CA GLY A 273 -5.58 7.65 -25.47
C GLY A 273 -5.88 8.75 -26.51
N SER A 274 -5.66 10.02 -26.17
CA SER A 274 -5.78 11.12 -27.13
C SER A 274 -4.65 11.18 -28.15
N LEU A 275 -3.53 10.46 -27.90
CA LEU A 275 -2.43 10.34 -28.86
C LEU A 275 -2.64 9.14 -29.78
N ASP A 276 -2.71 7.93 -29.24
CA ASP A 276 -2.94 6.69 -29.96
C ASP A 276 -3.19 5.55 -28.96
N SER A 277 -3.92 4.50 -29.39
CA SER A 277 -4.16 3.30 -28.58
C SER A 277 -2.87 2.57 -28.17
N SER A 278 -1.82 2.64 -28.99
CA SER A 278 -0.51 2.06 -28.69
C SER A 278 0.15 2.70 -27.47
N TYR A 279 -0.06 4.01 -27.23
CA TYR A 279 0.42 4.69 -26.02
C TYR A 279 -0.29 4.18 -24.76
N VAL A 280 -1.59 3.92 -24.82
CA VAL A 280 -2.36 3.36 -23.70
C VAL A 280 -1.87 1.96 -23.37
N THR A 281 -1.67 1.13 -24.38
CA THR A 281 -1.15 -0.24 -24.21
C THR A 281 0.25 -0.23 -23.62
N ALA A 282 1.15 0.59 -24.16
CA ALA A 282 2.50 0.75 -23.65
C ALA A 282 2.49 1.25 -22.18
N TYR A 283 1.67 2.26 -21.87
CA TYR A 283 1.53 2.78 -20.51
C TYR A 283 1.02 1.72 -19.53
N GLY A 284 0.03 0.92 -19.92
CA GLY A 284 -0.48 -0.15 -19.08
C GLY A 284 0.60 -1.16 -18.64
N ILE A 285 1.53 -1.48 -19.54
CA ILE A 285 2.67 -2.38 -19.26
C ILE A 285 3.71 -1.68 -18.38
N VAL A 286 4.10 -0.47 -18.78
CA VAL A 286 5.06 0.36 -18.05
C VAL A 286 4.57 0.58 -16.60
N TYR A 287 3.30 0.90 -16.44
CA TYR A 287 2.68 1.10 -15.11
C TYR A 287 2.73 -0.15 -14.24
N LYS A 288 2.47 -1.35 -14.80
CA LYS A 288 2.57 -2.62 -14.03
C LYS A 288 4.00 -2.87 -13.54
N ILE A 289 4.99 -2.64 -14.40
CA ILE A 289 6.41 -2.81 -14.03
C ILE A 289 6.82 -1.75 -12.99
N GLN A 290 6.41 -0.50 -13.19
CA GLN A 290 6.63 0.58 -12.22
C GLN A 290 6.01 0.25 -10.85
N GLN A 291 4.77 -0.23 -10.81
CA GLN A 291 4.09 -0.62 -9.57
C GLN A 291 4.87 -1.70 -8.82
N PHE A 292 5.35 -2.71 -9.53
CA PHE A 292 6.17 -3.76 -8.93
C PHE A 292 7.43 -3.18 -8.26
N VAL A 293 8.12 -2.26 -8.92
CA VAL A 293 9.30 -1.55 -8.37
C VAL A 293 8.92 -0.69 -7.16
N LEU A 294 7.84 0.10 -7.28
CA LEU A 294 7.41 0.99 -6.20
C LEU A 294 6.91 0.24 -4.96
N PHE A 295 6.41 -0.98 -5.11
CA PHE A 295 6.03 -1.82 -3.96
C PHE A 295 7.23 -2.12 -3.05
N ALA A 296 8.45 -2.23 -3.59
CA ALA A 296 9.64 -2.34 -2.77
C ALA A 296 9.90 -1.06 -1.93
N ALA A 297 9.67 0.13 -2.50
CA ALA A 297 9.75 1.39 -1.76
C ALA A 297 8.65 1.51 -0.70
N PHE A 298 7.42 1.09 -1.00
CA PHE A 298 6.33 1.07 -0.03
C PHE A 298 6.60 0.10 1.13
N GLY A 299 7.19 -1.06 0.87
CA GLY A 299 7.62 -1.98 1.93
C GLY A 299 8.63 -1.34 2.89
N LEU A 300 9.58 -0.57 2.35
CA LEU A 300 10.56 0.13 3.18
C LEU A 300 9.94 1.32 3.94
N ARG A 301 9.02 2.07 3.31
CA ARG A 301 8.22 3.11 3.99
C ARG A 301 7.47 2.54 5.20
N ASP A 302 6.89 1.37 5.05
CA ASP A 302 6.14 0.70 6.11
C ASP A 302 7.04 0.29 7.29
N ALA A 303 8.35 0.11 7.07
CA ALA A 303 9.34 -0.05 8.14
C ALA A 303 9.79 1.29 8.75
N ILE A 304 9.93 2.34 7.94
CA ILE A 304 10.28 3.70 8.40
C ILE A 304 9.24 4.19 9.41
N THR A 305 7.95 4.05 9.10
CA THR A 305 6.85 4.59 9.90
C THR A 305 6.90 4.13 11.37
N PRO A 306 6.89 2.84 11.72
CA PRO A 306 6.93 2.43 13.14
C PRO A 306 8.25 2.76 13.84
N ILE A 307 9.40 2.67 13.14
CA ILE A 307 10.71 2.95 13.74
C ILE A 307 10.83 4.44 14.12
N VAL A 308 10.44 5.32 13.21
CA VAL A 308 10.48 6.77 13.43
C VAL A 308 9.40 7.18 14.42
N SER A 309 8.17 6.64 14.35
CA SER A 309 7.08 6.92 15.32
C SER A 309 7.45 6.53 16.74
N PHE A 310 8.07 5.36 16.91
CA PHE A 310 8.55 4.90 18.22
C PHE A 310 9.63 5.83 18.77
N SER A 311 10.59 6.20 17.92
CA SER A 311 11.67 7.13 18.29
C SER A 311 11.14 8.54 18.59
N TYR A 312 10.09 8.96 17.87
CA TYR A 312 9.37 10.22 18.12
C TYR A 312 8.64 10.18 19.46
N GLY A 313 7.99 9.05 19.80
CA GLY A 313 7.38 8.84 21.11
C GLY A 313 8.36 8.91 22.26
N MET A 314 9.59 8.35 22.09
CA MET A 314 10.68 8.46 23.05
C MET A 314 11.30 9.87 23.13
N GLN A 315 10.92 10.81 22.29
CA GLN A 315 11.54 12.14 22.15
C GLN A 315 13.06 12.07 21.87
N ASN A 316 13.53 11.03 21.20
CA ASN A 316 14.95 10.82 20.90
C ASN A 316 15.30 11.38 19.52
N ALA A 317 15.66 12.66 19.47
CA ALA A 317 15.99 13.38 18.24
C ALA A 317 17.14 12.73 17.44
N LYS A 318 18.12 12.11 18.11
CA LYS A 318 19.22 11.40 17.45
C LYS A 318 18.68 10.19 16.68
N ARG A 319 17.85 9.36 17.30
CA ARG A 319 17.26 8.17 16.67
C ARG A 319 16.28 8.54 15.55
N ILE A 320 15.55 9.64 15.69
CA ILE A 320 14.67 10.16 14.61
C ILE A 320 15.54 10.52 13.40
N ARG A 321 16.62 11.31 13.58
CA ARG A 321 17.52 11.69 12.48
C ARG A 321 18.19 10.47 11.82
N GLU A 322 18.63 9.51 12.62
CA GLU A 322 19.17 8.23 12.11
C GLU A 322 18.11 7.46 11.31
N GLY A 323 16.86 7.39 11.80
CA GLY A 323 15.74 6.74 11.10
C GLY A 323 15.43 7.38 9.75
N VAL A 324 15.37 8.70 9.70
CA VAL A 324 15.18 9.47 8.46
C VAL A 324 16.34 9.21 7.49
N ARG A 325 17.60 9.34 7.97
CA ARG A 325 18.78 9.13 7.14
C ARG A 325 18.88 7.71 6.59
N CYS A 326 18.72 6.70 7.44
CA CYS A 326 18.78 5.29 7.03
C CYS A 326 17.62 4.97 6.09
N GLY A 327 16.40 5.46 6.37
CA GLY A 327 15.24 5.26 5.53
C GLY A 327 15.45 5.81 4.12
N LEU A 328 15.88 7.07 4.02
CA LEU A 328 16.18 7.71 2.74
C LEU A 328 17.32 7.00 2.00
N MET A 329 18.42 6.69 2.69
CA MET A 329 19.58 6.04 2.09
C MET A 329 19.22 4.66 1.54
N TYR A 330 18.58 3.81 2.34
CA TYR A 330 18.24 2.46 1.90
C TYR A 330 17.20 2.45 0.79
N THR A 331 16.21 3.34 0.85
CA THR A 331 15.23 3.46 -0.24
C THR A 331 15.89 3.97 -1.53
N SER A 332 16.79 4.95 -1.43
CA SER A 332 17.51 5.47 -2.60
C SER A 332 18.43 4.42 -3.22
N VAL A 333 19.17 3.67 -2.40
CA VAL A 333 20.01 2.56 -2.90
C VAL A 333 19.17 1.47 -3.56
N LEU A 334 18.07 1.05 -2.93
CA LEU A 334 17.16 0.07 -3.49
C LEU A 334 16.60 0.54 -4.83
N MET A 335 16.14 1.78 -4.92
CA MET A 335 15.58 2.34 -6.14
C MET A 335 16.65 2.52 -7.22
N LEU A 336 17.89 2.84 -6.86
CA LEU A 336 19.01 2.90 -7.81
C LEU A 336 19.30 1.52 -8.44
N VAL A 337 19.28 0.46 -7.62
CA VAL A 337 19.41 -0.92 -8.11
C VAL A 337 18.25 -1.27 -9.04
N CYS A 338 17.01 -0.92 -8.67
CA CYS A 338 15.83 -1.13 -9.52
C CYS A 338 15.92 -0.32 -10.82
N THR A 339 16.41 0.93 -10.78
CA THR A 339 16.66 1.75 -11.97
C THR A 339 17.62 1.03 -12.90
N ALA A 340 18.79 0.61 -12.39
CA ALA A 340 19.78 -0.10 -13.21
C ALA A 340 19.22 -1.40 -13.79
N ALA A 341 18.45 -2.16 -13.01
CA ALA A 341 17.82 -3.39 -13.46
C ALA A 341 16.82 -3.13 -14.60
N VAL A 342 15.95 -2.13 -14.45
CA VAL A 342 14.94 -1.79 -15.47
C VAL A 342 15.62 -1.22 -16.73
N GLU A 343 16.67 -0.39 -16.63
CA GLU A 343 17.43 0.12 -17.77
C GLU A 343 18.04 -1.01 -18.59
N ILE A 344 18.66 -1.99 -17.93
CA ILE A 344 19.29 -3.15 -18.59
C ILE A 344 18.23 -4.08 -19.18
N LEU A 345 17.14 -4.32 -18.43
CA LEU A 345 16.11 -5.31 -18.75
C LEU A 345 14.90 -4.72 -19.49
N ALA A 346 14.89 -3.42 -19.86
CA ALA A 346 13.73 -2.76 -20.49
C ALA A 346 13.22 -3.53 -21.72
N GLN A 347 14.12 -3.95 -22.60
CA GLN A 347 13.75 -4.67 -23.82
C GLN A 347 13.26 -6.12 -23.54
N PRO A 348 13.93 -6.94 -22.74
CA PRO A 348 13.39 -8.24 -22.31
C PRO A 348 12.05 -8.14 -21.57
N LEU A 349 11.88 -7.18 -20.66
CA LEU A 349 10.64 -6.97 -19.92
C LEU A 349 9.47 -6.61 -20.85
N ALA A 350 9.67 -5.72 -21.80
CA ALA A 350 8.67 -5.39 -22.80
C ALA A 350 8.39 -6.58 -23.74
N GLY A 351 9.42 -7.39 -24.04
CA GLY A 351 9.32 -8.56 -24.92
C GLY A 351 8.46 -9.71 -24.39
N ILE A 352 8.18 -9.75 -23.08
CA ILE A 352 7.28 -10.73 -22.47
C ILE A 352 5.84 -10.59 -23.02
N PHE A 353 5.46 -9.41 -23.49
CA PHE A 353 4.06 -9.04 -23.80
C PHE A 353 3.70 -9.11 -25.28
N SER A 354 4.42 -9.81 -26.14
CA SER A 354 4.08 -10.03 -27.56
C SER A 354 3.51 -8.80 -28.30
N LEU A 355 4.18 -7.65 -28.15
CA LEU A 355 3.73 -6.36 -28.66
C LEU A 355 4.07 -6.16 -30.14
N SER A 356 3.31 -5.30 -30.85
CA SER A 356 3.72 -4.80 -32.16
C SER A 356 5.04 -4.00 -32.06
N ALA A 357 5.81 -3.92 -33.14
CA ALA A 357 7.11 -3.23 -33.14
C ALA A 357 7.01 -1.76 -32.68
N GLY A 358 5.95 -1.06 -33.06
CA GLY A 358 5.71 0.33 -32.64
C GLY A 358 5.42 0.44 -31.14
N THR A 359 4.51 -0.38 -30.61
CA THR A 359 4.16 -0.40 -29.18
C THR A 359 5.35 -0.85 -28.33
N MET A 360 6.15 -1.80 -28.83
CA MET A 360 7.39 -2.24 -28.17
C MET A 360 8.36 -1.08 -27.98
N GLY A 361 8.59 -0.27 -29.04
CA GLY A 361 9.45 0.91 -28.95
C GLY A 361 8.97 1.93 -27.92
N LEU A 362 7.65 2.21 -27.89
CA LEU A 362 7.03 3.07 -26.88
C LEU A 362 7.18 2.53 -25.46
N CYS A 363 6.97 1.22 -25.28
CA CYS A 363 7.11 0.57 -23.99
C CYS A 363 8.55 0.64 -23.46
N VAL A 364 9.55 0.31 -24.28
CA VAL A 364 10.98 0.38 -23.91
C VAL A 364 11.38 1.82 -23.58
N THR A 365 10.95 2.78 -24.38
CA THR A 365 11.20 4.22 -24.11
C THR A 365 10.56 4.64 -22.80
N GLY A 366 9.29 4.30 -22.59
CA GLY A 366 8.58 4.59 -21.35
C GLY A 366 9.27 3.99 -20.12
N LEU A 367 9.68 2.71 -20.19
CA LEU A 367 10.40 2.05 -19.10
C LEU A 367 11.70 2.76 -18.73
N ARG A 368 12.52 3.10 -19.73
CA ARG A 368 13.80 3.80 -19.50
C ARG A 368 13.60 5.19 -18.92
N VAL A 369 12.70 5.98 -19.50
CA VAL A 369 12.42 7.34 -19.01
C VAL A 369 11.88 7.31 -17.60
N LEU A 370 10.95 6.38 -17.27
CA LEU A 370 10.41 6.26 -15.91
C LEU A 370 11.44 5.72 -14.92
N ALA A 371 12.33 4.81 -15.34
CA ALA A 371 13.35 4.24 -14.45
C ALA A 371 14.23 5.32 -13.83
N VAL A 372 14.57 6.39 -14.57
CA VAL A 372 15.32 7.52 -14.02
C VAL A 372 14.61 8.19 -12.86
N SER A 373 13.27 8.18 -12.83
CA SER A 373 12.49 8.79 -11.76
C SER A 373 12.42 7.94 -10.47
N PHE A 374 12.75 6.65 -10.50
CA PHE A 374 12.54 5.75 -9.37
C PHE A 374 13.27 6.18 -8.10
N VAL A 375 14.47 6.73 -8.22
CA VAL A 375 15.24 7.23 -7.06
C VAL A 375 14.50 8.37 -6.37
N PHE A 376 13.94 9.31 -7.15
CA PHE A 376 13.16 10.43 -6.61
C PHE A 376 11.81 9.96 -6.07
N ALA A 377 11.15 9.04 -6.77
CA ALA A 377 9.91 8.44 -6.30
C ALA A 377 10.13 7.71 -4.95
N GLY A 378 11.21 6.95 -4.82
CA GLY A 378 11.61 6.30 -3.57
C GLY A 378 11.85 7.29 -2.44
N ALA A 379 12.58 8.38 -2.70
CA ALA A 379 12.80 9.45 -1.74
C ALA A 379 11.48 10.10 -1.30
N ASN A 380 10.56 10.38 -2.23
CA ASN A 380 9.23 10.91 -1.94
C ASN A 380 8.42 9.95 -1.05
N ILE A 381 8.44 8.65 -1.35
CA ILE A 381 7.75 7.60 -0.58
C ILE A 381 8.36 7.47 0.82
N ALA A 382 9.69 7.52 0.96
CA ALA A 382 10.35 7.48 2.26
C ALA A 382 10.00 8.70 3.12
N ILE A 383 10.01 9.92 2.53
CA ILE A 383 9.61 11.15 3.21
C ILE A 383 8.15 11.11 3.65
N GLN A 384 7.25 10.53 2.84
CA GLN A 384 5.85 10.30 3.25
C GLN A 384 5.77 9.44 4.52
N GLY A 385 6.57 8.37 4.61
CA GLY A 385 6.65 7.53 5.82
C GLY A 385 7.13 8.30 7.03
N VAL A 386 8.10 9.19 6.87
CA VAL A 386 8.58 10.08 7.96
C VAL A 386 7.48 11.04 8.40
N PHE A 387 6.74 11.67 7.48
CA PHE A 387 5.62 12.53 7.84
C PHE A 387 4.51 11.79 8.56
N GLN A 388 4.14 10.59 8.10
CA GLN A 388 3.16 9.73 8.79
C GLN A 388 3.63 9.38 10.20
N ALA A 389 4.92 9.14 10.39
CA ALA A 389 5.52 8.83 11.67
C ALA A 389 5.53 10.00 12.66
N THR A 390 5.57 11.24 12.17
CA THR A 390 5.73 12.47 12.95
C THR A 390 4.49 13.36 12.95
N GLU A 391 3.30 12.76 12.86
CA GLU A 391 1.99 13.44 12.84
C GLU A 391 1.77 14.39 11.64
N GLY A 392 2.59 14.26 10.62
CA GLY A 392 2.52 15.05 9.40
C GLY A 392 1.60 14.44 8.32
N GLY A 393 0.39 13.99 8.67
CA GLY A 393 -0.52 13.36 7.71
C GLY A 393 -0.83 14.26 6.51
N VAL A 394 -1.07 15.56 6.75
CA VAL A 394 -1.34 16.54 5.69
C VAL A 394 -0.12 16.73 4.78
N GLN A 395 1.09 16.79 5.34
CA GLN A 395 2.34 16.88 4.57
C GLN A 395 2.54 15.62 3.71
N SER A 396 2.26 14.43 4.25
CA SER A 396 2.30 13.18 3.51
C SER A 396 1.31 13.18 2.34
N LEU A 397 0.07 13.67 2.56
CA LEU A 397 -0.93 13.83 1.51
C LEU A 397 -0.48 14.82 0.44
N LEU A 398 0.05 15.98 0.84
CA LEU A 398 0.54 16.99 -0.09
C LEU A 398 1.62 16.42 -1.02
N VAL A 399 2.59 15.69 -0.48
CA VAL A 399 3.62 15.01 -1.30
C VAL A 399 2.97 14.01 -2.27
N SER A 400 1.96 13.26 -1.85
CA SER A 400 1.23 12.35 -2.73
C SER A 400 0.49 13.06 -3.85
N LEU A 401 -0.22 14.14 -3.54
CA LEU A 401 -0.98 14.91 -4.53
C LEU A 401 -0.08 15.63 -5.53
N LEU A 402 1.05 16.19 -5.06
CA LEU A 402 2.04 16.86 -5.92
C LEU A 402 2.56 15.89 -6.98
N ARG A 403 3.01 14.68 -6.57
CA ARG A 403 3.61 13.71 -7.49
C ARG A 403 2.60 13.03 -8.42
N GLN A 404 1.38 12.82 -7.97
CA GLN A 404 0.39 12.03 -8.68
C GLN A 404 -0.58 12.85 -9.52
N LEU A 405 -0.97 14.03 -9.07
CA LEU A 405 -1.98 14.85 -9.74
C LEU A 405 -1.44 16.20 -10.19
N ILE A 406 -0.85 16.97 -9.28
CA ILE A 406 -0.55 18.39 -9.52
C ILE A 406 0.56 18.59 -10.54
N PHE A 407 1.59 17.75 -10.53
CA PHE A 407 2.68 17.90 -11.51
C PHE A 407 2.56 16.93 -12.69
N VAL A 408 2.17 15.67 -12.44
CA VAL A 408 2.15 14.67 -13.52
C VAL A 408 1.09 14.98 -14.57
N LEU A 409 -0.14 15.33 -14.16
CA LEU A 409 -1.24 15.48 -15.11
C LEU A 409 -1.09 16.71 -16.00
N PRO A 410 -0.77 17.93 -15.48
CA PRO A 410 -0.52 19.07 -16.34
C PRO A 410 0.69 18.88 -17.26
N ALA A 411 1.78 18.26 -16.76
CA ALA A 411 2.95 17.97 -17.58
C ALA A 411 2.63 16.96 -18.69
N ALA A 412 1.94 15.86 -18.38
CA ALA A 412 1.54 14.88 -19.39
C ALA A 412 0.62 15.49 -20.44
N TRP A 413 -0.35 16.32 -20.04
CA TRP A 413 -1.24 17.02 -20.96
C TRP A 413 -0.51 18.02 -21.86
N LEU A 414 0.47 18.76 -21.30
CA LEU A 414 1.27 19.72 -22.05
C LEU A 414 2.16 19.00 -23.08
N PHE A 415 2.86 17.95 -22.65
CA PHE A 415 3.70 17.16 -23.56
C PHE A 415 2.88 16.45 -24.64
N ALA A 416 1.71 15.91 -24.31
CA ALA A 416 0.83 15.29 -25.30
C ALA A 416 0.46 16.24 -26.44
N ARG A 417 0.33 17.54 -26.13
CA ARG A 417 0.00 18.56 -27.15
C ARG A 417 1.20 19.13 -27.91
N LEU A 418 2.32 19.36 -27.20
CA LEU A 418 3.47 20.08 -27.78
C LEU A 418 4.55 19.13 -28.28
N LEU A 419 4.78 18.01 -27.65
CA LEU A 419 5.84 17.05 -27.94
C LEU A 419 5.40 15.62 -27.55
N PRO A 420 4.52 14.96 -28.34
CA PRO A 420 3.97 13.65 -28.00
C PRO A 420 5.02 12.59 -27.64
N ALA A 421 6.17 12.58 -28.33
CA ALA A 421 7.27 11.66 -28.02
C ALA A 421 7.86 11.87 -26.61
N GLY A 422 7.71 13.06 -26.04
CA GLY A 422 8.20 13.44 -24.73
C GLY A 422 7.19 13.24 -23.60
N VAL A 423 6.01 12.68 -23.85
CA VAL A 423 4.95 12.53 -22.83
C VAL A 423 5.41 11.75 -21.59
N TRP A 424 6.33 10.81 -21.74
CA TRP A 424 6.94 10.04 -20.68
C TRP A 424 7.75 10.90 -19.69
N LEU A 425 8.27 12.07 -20.11
CA LEU A 425 9.05 12.98 -19.26
C LEU A 425 8.19 13.61 -18.14
N ALA A 426 6.86 13.59 -18.28
CA ALA A 426 5.96 14.09 -17.25
C ALA A 426 6.20 13.42 -15.88
N PHE A 427 6.53 12.13 -15.86
CA PHE A 427 6.75 11.38 -14.63
C PHE A 427 8.04 11.78 -13.92
N PRO A 428 9.24 11.73 -14.55
CA PRO A 428 10.47 12.18 -13.88
C PRO A 428 10.42 13.65 -13.45
N ILE A 429 9.84 14.53 -14.25
CA ILE A 429 9.70 15.94 -13.88
C ILE A 429 8.84 16.08 -12.62
N ALA A 430 7.70 15.40 -12.56
CA ALA A 430 6.82 15.43 -11.39
C ALA A 430 7.52 14.88 -10.13
N GLU A 431 8.25 13.77 -10.24
CA GLU A 431 8.95 13.16 -9.10
C GLU A 431 10.10 14.05 -8.61
N VAL A 432 10.87 14.66 -9.49
CA VAL A 432 11.97 15.58 -9.13
C VAL A 432 11.43 16.84 -8.45
N LEU A 433 10.43 17.49 -9.04
CA LEU A 433 9.82 18.69 -8.44
C LEU A 433 9.23 18.39 -7.07
N THR A 434 8.54 17.25 -6.94
CA THR A 434 8.01 16.81 -5.66
C THR A 434 9.12 16.52 -4.65
N ALA A 435 10.21 15.89 -5.06
CA ALA A 435 11.33 15.58 -4.16
C ALA A 435 11.98 16.85 -3.59
N VAL A 436 12.12 17.90 -4.41
CA VAL A 436 12.61 19.21 -3.94
C VAL A 436 11.67 19.80 -2.88
N ILE A 437 10.35 19.84 -3.17
CA ILE A 437 9.37 20.36 -2.23
C ILE A 437 9.31 19.51 -0.95
N ALA A 438 9.31 18.19 -1.08
CA ALA A 438 9.30 17.27 0.05
C ALA A 438 10.54 17.44 0.95
N ALA A 439 11.72 17.64 0.36
CA ALA A 439 12.94 17.92 1.10
C ALA A 439 12.90 19.27 1.84
N VAL A 440 12.35 20.31 1.21
CA VAL A 440 12.14 21.62 1.85
C VAL A 440 11.16 21.52 3.02
N LEU A 441 10.03 20.82 2.81
CA LEU A 441 9.04 20.58 3.87
C LEU A 441 9.63 19.78 5.03
N LEU A 442 10.47 18.78 4.74
CA LEU A 442 11.12 17.97 5.76
C LEU A 442 12.11 18.81 6.58
N ARG A 443 12.93 19.67 5.94
CA ARG A 443 13.83 20.58 6.62
C ARG A 443 13.09 21.59 7.49
N HIS A 444 11.99 22.16 6.99
CA HIS A 444 11.18 23.13 7.73
C HIS A 444 10.50 22.52 8.96
N THR A 445 9.98 21.28 8.85
CA THR A 445 9.41 20.55 10.00
C THR A 445 10.51 20.15 11.00
N ALA A 446 11.71 19.86 10.54
CA ALA A 446 12.86 19.61 11.41
C ALA A 446 13.29 20.85 12.20
N GLY A 447 13.26 22.05 11.54
CA GLY A 447 13.66 23.32 12.15
C GLY A 447 12.63 23.91 13.13
N LYS A 448 11.33 23.60 12.98
CA LYS A 448 10.26 24.12 13.86
C LYS A 448 10.06 23.35 15.18
N GLY A 449 11.08 22.60 15.63
CA GLY A 449 11.04 21.95 16.95
C GLY A 449 10.23 20.65 17.01
N ARG A 450 9.54 20.21 15.97
CA ARG A 450 8.89 18.88 15.96
C ARG A 450 9.90 17.72 15.94
N LEU A 451 11.14 18.00 15.48
CA LEU A 451 12.25 17.04 15.51
C LEU A 451 13.37 17.47 16.48
N SER A 452 13.30 18.69 17.09
CA SER A 452 14.37 19.25 17.92
C SER A 452 13.95 19.66 19.34
N GLN A 453 12.82 19.19 19.86
CA GLN A 453 12.27 19.61 21.17
C GLN A 453 13.16 19.35 22.40
N GLN A 454 14.45 19.01 22.24
CA GLN A 454 15.36 18.73 23.36
C GLN A 454 16.45 19.76 23.64
N ASP A 455 16.63 20.80 22.82
CA ASP A 455 17.66 21.80 23.15
C ASP A 455 17.18 22.82 24.18
N HIS A 456 15.86 22.94 24.42
CA HIS A 456 15.31 23.83 25.43
C HIS A 456 15.20 23.24 26.85
N ALA A 457 15.01 21.93 27.00
CA ALA A 457 14.94 21.30 28.32
C ALA A 457 16.33 21.18 28.99
N ALA A 458 17.39 21.06 28.21
CA ALA A 458 18.75 21.01 28.70
C ALA A 458 19.31 22.40 29.09
N SER A 459 18.75 23.50 28.59
CA SER A 459 19.12 24.86 28.95
C SER A 459 18.42 25.39 30.21
N MET A 460 17.36 24.77 30.67
CA MET A 460 16.62 25.11 31.89
C MET A 460 17.05 24.29 33.12
N SER A 461 17.93 23.28 32.94
CA SER A 461 18.49 22.47 34.03
C SER A 461 19.97 22.80 34.32
N LYS A 462 20.50 23.90 33.81
CA LYS A 462 21.71 24.58 34.22
C LYS A 462 21.33 25.97 34.78
#